data_3a099075e1905f81a0572333f7e7cead
#
_entry.id   3a099075e1905f81a0572333f7e7cead
#
_cell.length_a   1.000
_cell.length_b   1.000
_cell.length_c   1.000
_cell.angle_alpha   90.00
_cell.angle_beta   90.00
_cell.angle_gamma   90.00
#
_symmetry.space_group_name_H-M   'P 1'
#
loop_
_entity.id
_entity.type
_entity.pdbx_description
1 polymer ?
#
loop_
_entity_poly.entity_id
_entity_poly.type
_entity_poly.pdbx_seq_one_letter_code
_entity_poly.pdbx_strand_id
1 'polypeptide(L)'
;MIRFILVLLQLLFCFLLQSTVMPAFSLAGVVPDLLMILVITVSYTKGRKACMFAGLASGLLTDAYFGEMLGLCALFYLCIGYAAGYSHKVYDDRNYVIPVLLLIAGEFLYSFFYYVAYFLLRSRTEFGYYFIHLILPRIVYTVLIAVLLYPLFLGLHKLLLRIEQKEE
;
A
#
# COMPACT_ATOMS: atom_id res chain seq x y z
N MET A 1 -2.27 -21.56 -7.66
CA MET A 1 -3.32 -21.35 -6.65
C MET A 1 -2.72 -20.92 -5.32
N ILE A 2 -1.70 -21.58 -4.82
CA ILE A 2 -1.03 -21.27 -3.54
C ILE A 2 -0.54 -19.82 -3.46
N ARG A 3 0.08 -19.29 -4.53
CA ARG A 3 0.56 -17.88 -4.59
C ARG A 3 -0.52 -16.85 -4.29
N PHE A 4 -1.74 -17.11 -4.76
CA PHE A 4 -2.87 -16.23 -4.55
C PHE A 4 -3.35 -16.25 -3.10
N ILE A 5 -3.44 -17.46 -2.53
CA ILE A 5 -3.87 -17.68 -1.15
C ILE A 5 -2.87 -17.01 -0.18
N LEU A 6 -1.57 -17.14 -0.47
CA LEU A 6 -0.52 -16.55 0.36
C LEU A 6 -0.53 -15.02 0.33
N VAL A 7 -0.74 -14.41 -0.85
CA VAL A 7 -0.91 -12.95 -0.97
C VAL A 7 -2.17 -12.49 -0.22
N LEU A 8 -3.25 -13.23 -0.35
CA LEU A 8 -4.51 -12.94 0.33
C LEU A 8 -4.36 -13.02 1.87
N LEU A 9 -3.66 -14.05 2.37
CA LEU A 9 -3.40 -14.22 3.79
C LEU A 9 -2.51 -13.09 4.34
N GLN A 10 -1.48 -12.70 3.60
CA GLN A 10 -0.59 -11.60 3.94
C GLN A 10 -1.35 -10.26 3.96
N LEU A 11 -2.25 -10.07 3.01
CA LEU A 11 -3.11 -8.90 2.89
C LEU A 11 -4.09 -8.81 4.08
N LEU A 12 -4.72 -9.93 4.43
CA LEU A 12 -5.62 -10.00 5.57
C LEU A 12 -4.87 -9.71 6.88
N PHE A 13 -3.68 -10.23 7.03
CA PHE A 13 -2.82 -9.98 8.20
C PHE A 13 -2.43 -8.50 8.30
N CYS A 14 -2.00 -7.86 7.19
CA CYS A 14 -1.70 -6.44 7.16
C CYS A 14 -2.94 -5.59 7.45
N PHE A 15 -4.10 -5.97 6.94
CA PHE A 15 -5.37 -5.30 7.22
C PHE A 15 -5.74 -5.36 8.70
N LEU A 16 -5.62 -6.53 9.33
CA LEU A 16 -5.88 -6.68 10.77
C LEU A 16 -4.90 -5.83 11.61
N LEU A 17 -3.62 -5.81 11.25
CA LEU A 17 -2.65 -4.94 11.91
C LEU A 17 -3.00 -3.46 11.72
N GLN A 18 -3.37 -3.05 10.52
CA GLN A 18 -3.74 -1.67 10.20
C GLN A 18 -5.00 -1.23 10.92
N SER A 19 -6.00 -2.11 11.07
CA SER A 19 -7.27 -1.77 11.73
C SER A 19 -7.21 -1.83 13.26
N THR A 20 -6.37 -2.71 13.82
CA THR A 20 -6.35 -2.97 15.26
C THR A 20 -5.18 -2.30 15.97
N VAL A 21 -3.97 -2.45 15.43
CA VAL A 21 -2.72 -2.03 16.09
C VAL A 21 -2.35 -0.59 15.73
N MET A 22 -2.45 -0.23 14.45
CA MET A 22 -1.99 1.07 13.98
C MET A 22 -2.75 2.27 14.55
N PRO A 23 -4.05 2.22 14.86
CA PRO A 23 -4.75 3.32 15.53
C PRO A 23 -4.16 3.63 16.91
N ALA A 24 -3.65 2.62 17.63
CA ALA A 24 -2.97 2.80 18.92
C ALA A 24 -1.61 3.52 18.79
N PHE A 25 -0.97 3.43 17.62
CA PHE A 25 0.30 4.08 17.29
C PHE A 25 0.12 5.29 16.37
N SER A 26 -1.07 5.87 16.31
CA SER A 26 -1.32 7.07 15.51
C SER A 26 -0.46 8.24 15.99
N LEU A 27 0.38 8.78 15.11
CA LEU A 27 1.18 9.98 15.35
C LEU A 27 0.45 11.19 14.76
N ALA A 28 0.15 12.18 15.60
CA ALA A 28 -0.60 13.39 15.20
C ALA A 28 -1.96 13.10 14.52
N GLY A 29 -2.63 11.99 14.87
CA GLY A 29 -3.89 11.59 14.27
C GLY A 29 -3.76 10.92 12.89
N VAL A 30 -2.55 10.60 12.46
CA VAL A 30 -2.27 9.95 11.18
C VAL A 30 -1.82 8.51 11.40
N VAL A 31 -2.39 7.59 10.63
CA VAL A 31 -2.08 6.16 10.67
C VAL A 31 -1.30 5.79 9.42
N PRO A 32 -0.21 5.01 9.53
CA PRO A 32 0.56 4.55 8.37
C PRO A 32 -0.23 3.54 7.55
N ASP A 33 -0.04 3.55 6.23
CA ASP A 33 -0.76 2.68 5.32
C ASP A 33 0.02 1.40 5.02
N LEU A 34 -0.21 0.36 5.86
CA LEU A 34 0.41 -0.96 5.68
C LEU A 34 -0.04 -1.67 4.41
N LEU A 35 -1.28 -1.42 3.97
CA LEU A 35 -1.80 -2.02 2.75
C LEU A 35 -1.10 -1.43 1.51
N MET A 36 -0.81 -0.14 1.52
CA MET A 36 -0.02 0.49 0.45
C MET A 36 1.39 -0.07 0.39
N ILE A 37 2.05 -0.23 1.54
CA ILE A 37 3.39 -0.85 1.64
C ILE A 37 3.35 -2.26 1.03
N LEU A 38 2.36 -3.06 1.36
CA LEU A 38 2.19 -4.41 0.84
C LEU A 38 1.96 -4.41 -0.67
N VAL A 39 1.05 -3.56 -1.18
CA VAL A 39 0.75 -3.45 -2.62
C VAL A 39 2.01 -3.09 -3.40
N ILE A 40 2.77 -2.10 -2.95
CA ILE A 40 4.04 -1.70 -3.59
C ILE A 40 5.07 -2.84 -3.55
N THR A 41 5.20 -3.53 -2.42
CA THR A 41 6.13 -4.67 -2.29
C THR A 41 5.75 -5.81 -3.22
N VAL A 42 4.46 -6.16 -3.30
CA VAL A 42 3.96 -7.19 -4.23
C VAL A 42 4.14 -6.75 -5.68
N SER A 43 3.93 -5.46 -5.98
CA SER A 43 4.13 -4.90 -7.32
C SER A 43 5.58 -5.04 -7.78
N TYR A 44 6.50 -4.70 -6.90
CA TYR A 44 7.93 -4.75 -7.17
C TYR A 44 8.44 -6.19 -7.31
N THR A 45 7.97 -7.11 -6.45
CA THR A 45 8.45 -8.50 -6.41
C THR A 45 7.74 -9.44 -7.39
N LYS A 46 6.43 -9.34 -7.57
CA LYS A 46 5.60 -10.30 -8.33
C LYS A 46 5.04 -9.76 -9.66
N GLY A 47 5.23 -8.47 -9.93
CA GLY A 47 4.82 -7.83 -11.18
C GLY A 47 3.33 -7.50 -11.28
N ARG A 48 2.92 -7.03 -12.47
CA ARG A 48 1.64 -6.34 -12.71
C ARG A 48 0.38 -7.14 -12.34
N LYS A 49 0.31 -8.42 -12.73
CA LYS A 49 -0.91 -9.22 -12.49
C LYS A 49 -1.19 -9.42 -11.01
N ALA A 50 -0.16 -9.74 -10.24
CA ALA A 50 -0.29 -9.96 -8.80
C ALA A 50 -0.65 -8.66 -8.05
N CYS A 51 -0.06 -7.52 -8.47
CA CYS A 51 -0.32 -6.24 -7.82
C CYS A 51 -1.71 -5.68 -8.13
N MET A 52 -2.27 -5.92 -9.32
CA MET A 52 -3.66 -5.55 -9.62
C MET A 52 -4.64 -6.21 -8.65
N PHE A 53 -4.45 -7.51 -8.40
CA PHE A 53 -5.29 -8.24 -7.43
C PHE A 53 -5.03 -7.78 -6.00
N ALA A 54 -3.78 -7.62 -5.60
CA ALA A 54 -3.45 -7.11 -4.28
C ALA A 54 -4.00 -5.71 -4.07
N GLY A 55 -3.86 -4.81 -5.06
CA GLY A 55 -4.40 -3.46 -5.03
C GLY A 55 -5.92 -3.44 -4.93
N LEU A 56 -6.61 -4.22 -5.80
CA LEU A 56 -8.06 -4.33 -5.77
C LEU A 56 -8.55 -4.84 -4.41
N ALA A 57 -7.97 -5.93 -3.92
CA ALA A 57 -8.37 -6.53 -2.65
C ALA A 57 -8.07 -5.61 -1.45
N SER A 58 -6.89 -4.95 -1.43
CA SER A 58 -6.54 -3.96 -0.39
C SER A 58 -7.51 -2.80 -0.39
N GLY A 59 -7.80 -2.25 -1.56
CA GLY A 59 -8.68 -1.10 -1.69
C GLY A 59 -10.13 -1.45 -1.33
N LEU A 60 -10.63 -2.64 -1.70
CA LEU A 60 -11.96 -3.10 -1.29
C LEU A 60 -12.07 -3.28 0.23
N LEU A 61 -11.04 -3.81 0.88
CA LEU A 61 -11.01 -3.92 2.34
C LEU A 61 -10.99 -2.54 3.01
N THR A 62 -10.23 -1.60 2.44
CA THR A 62 -10.19 -0.22 2.92
C THR A 62 -11.53 0.46 2.76
N ASP A 63 -12.19 0.30 1.60
CA ASP A 63 -13.52 0.86 1.34
C ASP A 63 -14.58 0.24 2.24
N ALA A 64 -14.54 -1.06 2.48
CA ALA A 64 -15.51 -1.74 3.32
C ALA A 64 -15.43 -1.33 4.80
N TYR A 65 -14.24 -0.97 5.29
CA TYR A 65 -14.01 -0.67 6.70
C TYR A 65 -13.92 0.83 7.00
N PHE A 66 -13.28 1.60 6.12
CA PHE A 66 -12.99 3.02 6.34
C PHE A 66 -13.69 3.95 5.32
N GLY A 67 -14.24 3.40 4.24
CA GLY A 67 -14.75 4.19 3.12
C GLY A 67 -16.18 4.66 3.30
N GLU A 68 -16.45 5.91 2.93
CA GLU A 68 -17.82 6.43 2.76
C GLU A 68 -18.41 5.99 1.42
N MET A 69 -17.58 5.67 0.42
CA MET A 69 -17.96 5.22 -0.92
C MET A 69 -17.22 3.93 -1.29
N LEU A 70 -17.98 2.87 -1.53
CA LEU A 70 -17.43 1.58 -1.97
C LEU A 70 -16.84 1.68 -3.38
N GLY A 71 -15.59 1.25 -3.54
CA GLY A 71 -14.91 1.13 -4.84
C GLY A 71 -13.92 2.24 -5.16
N LEU A 72 -13.93 3.38 -4.48
CA LEU A 72 -13.04 4.50 -4.73
C LEU A 72 -11.58 4.17 -4.38
N CYS A 73 -11.35 3.71 -3.17
CA CYS A 73 -10.00 3.29 -2.75
C CYS A 73 -9.55 2.06 -3.54
N ALA A 74 -10.46 1.13 -3.85
CA ALA A 74 -10.15 -0.04 -4.68
C ALA A 74 -9.60 0.38 -6.06
N LEU A 75 -10.22 1.37 -6.70
CA LEU A 75 -9.76 1.90 -7.97
C LEU A 75 -8.38 2.55 -7.84
N PHE A 76 -8.15 3.35 -6.80
CA PHE A 76 -6.86 4.03 -6.60
C PHE A 76 -5.74 3.04 -6.31
N TYR A 77 -5.97 2.09 -5.41
CA TYR A 77 -4.98 1.05 -5.11
C TYR A 77 -4.68 0.17 -6.33
N LEU A 78 -5.67 -0.14 -7.15
CA LEU A 78 -5.49 -0.87 -8.40
C LEU A 78 -4.63 -0.08 -9.39
N CYS A 79 -4.92 1.21 -9.61
CA CYS A 79 -4.16 2.06 -10.50
C CYS A 79 -2.70 2.24 -10.04
N ILE A 80 -2.50 2.51 -8.75
CA ILE A 80 -1.17 2.67 -8.16
C ILE A 80 -0.40 1.35 -8.25
N GLY A 81 -1.03 0.22 -7.89
CA GLY A 81 -0.43 -1.10 -8.00
C GLY A 81 -0.03 -1.44 -9.44
N TYR A 82 -0.89 -1.15 -10.40
CA TYR A 82 -0.60 -1.35 -11.83
C TYR A 82 0.60 -0.52 -12.29
N ALA A 83 0.62 0.78 -11.95
CA ALA A 83 1.73 1.67 -12.28
C ALA A 83 3.04 1.22 -11.62
N ALA A 84 3.00 0.87 -10.33
CA ALA A 84 4.14 0.34 -9.60
C ALA A 84 4.63 -1.00 -10.16
N GLY A 85 3.74 -1.83 -10.68
CA GLY A 85 4.09 -3.12 -11.30
C GLY A 85 4.96 -3.01 -12.56
N TYR A 86 5.06 -1.82 -13.15
CA TYR A 86 6.00 -1.53 -14.25
C TYR A 86 7.45 -1.63 -13.78
N SER A 87 7.71 -1.31 -12.53
CA SER A 87 9.05 -1.32 -11.92
C SER A 87 9.59 -2.73 -11.65
N HIS A 88 8.74 -3.76 -11.76
CA HIS A 88 9.18 -5.16 -11.67
C HIS A 88 10.28 -5.52 -12.69
N LYS A 89 10.35 -4.81 -13.82
CA LYS A 89 11.41 -5.03 -14.83
C LYS A 89 12.81 -4.63 -14.33
N VAL A 90 12.88 -3.77 -13.32
CA VAL A 90 14.12 -3.24 -12.73
C VAL A 90 14.30 -3.83 -11.31
N TYR A 91 13.69 -5.00 -11.06
CA TYR A 91 13.76 -5.64 -9.76
C TYR A 91 15.20 -5.99 -9.39
N ASP A 92 15.64 -5.45 -8.26
CA ASP A 92 16.92 -5.77 -7.64
C ASP A 92 16.72 -5.95 -6.14
N ASP A 93 17.05 -7.12 -5.62
CA ASP A 93 16.91 -7.50 -4.20
C ASP A 93 17.67 -6.58 -3.24
N ARG A 94 18.68 -5.86 -3.74
CA ARG A 94 19.54 -4.98 -2.94
C ARG A 94 19.14 -3.52 -3.00
N ASN A 95 18.25 -3.16 -3.91
CA ASN A 95 17.89 -1.76 -4.15
C ASN A 95 16.59 -1.40 -3.43
N TYR A 96 16.70 -0.76 -2.27
CA TYR A 96 15.55 -0.28 -1.49
C TYR A 96 15.02 1.08 -1.95
N VAL A 97 15.77 1.79 -2.79
CA VAL A 97 15.42 3.15 -3.21
C VAL A 97 14.18 3.15 -4.10
N ILE A 98 14.11 2.22 -5.05
CA ILE A 98 13.00 2.15 -6.01
C ILE A 98 11.65 1.89 -5.31
N PRO A 99 11.49 0.85 -4.45
CA PRO A 99 10.22 0.65 -3.76
C PRO A 99 9.85 1.79 -2.81
N VAL A 100 10.82 2.45 -2.18
CA VAL A 100 10.55 3.63 -1.34
C VAL A 100 10.06 4.81 -2.17
N LEU A 101 10.68 5.09 -3.32
CA LEU A 101 10.21 6.14 -4.24
C LEU A 101 8.80 5.85 -4.76
N LEU A 102 8.52 4.60 -5.11
CA LEU A 102 7.17 4.17 -5.54
C LEU A 102 6.15 4.32 -4.43
N LEU A 103 6.54 4.06 -3.19
CA LEU A 103 5.67 4.23 -2.03
C LEU A 103 5.34 5.71 -1.82
N ILE A 104 6.35 6.60 -1.86
CA ILE A 104 6.14 8.04 -1.74
C ILE A 104 5.20 8.54 -2.83
N ALA A 105 5.46 8.15 -4.08
CA ALA A 105 4.62 8.53 -5.22
C ALA A 105 3.19 7.97 -5.08
N GLY A 106 3.04 6.71 -4.65
CA GLY A 106 1.76 6.06 -4.42
C GLY A 106 0.94 6.72 -3.33
N GLU A 107 1.54 7.01 -2.18
CA GLU A 107 0.91 7.72 -1.06
C GLU A 107 0.50 9.14 -1.44
N PHE A 108 1.37 9.84 -2.18
CA PHE A 108 1.05 11.18 -2.67
C PHE A 108 -0.15 11.14 -3.62
N LEU A 109 -0.14 10.26 -4.61
CA LEU A 109 -1.24 10.10 -5.57
C LEU A 109 -2.54 9.71 -4.86
N TYR A 110 -2.49 8.73 -3.95
CA TYR A 110 -3.65 8.31 -3.17
C TYR A 110 -4.23 9.49 -2.37
N SER A 111 -3.39 10.19 -1.61
CA SER A 111 -3.82 11.32 -0.79
C SER A 111 -4.33 12.49 -1.62
N PHE A 112 -3.73 12.75 -2.78
CA PHE A 112 -4.17 13.78 -3.71
C PHE A 112 -5.55 13.44 -4.30
N PHE A 113 -5.74 12.23 -4.79
CA PHE A 113 -7.04 11.80 -5.32
C PHE A 113 -8.11 11.74 -4.24
N TYR A 114 -7.76 11.32 -3.04
CA TYR A 114 -8.67 11.35 -1.90
C TYR A 114 -9.11 12.79 -1.58
N TYR A 115 -8.16 13.74 -1.58
CA TYR A 115 -8.47 15.15 -1.42
C TYR A 115 -9.42 15.66 -2.50
N VAL A 116 -9.15 15.34 -3.76
CA VAL A 116 -10.02 15.75 -4.89
C VAL A 116 -11.42 15.16 -4.74
N ALA A 117 -11.53 13.89 -4.41
CA ALA A 117 -12.82 13.21 -4.28
C ALA A 117 -13.67 13.72 -3.11
N TYR A 118 -13.06 14.01 -1.97
CA TYR A 118 -13.80 14.32 -0.75
C TYR A 118 -13.87 15.80 -0.40
N PHE A 119 -12.84 16.58 -0.73
CA PHE A 119 -12.75 17.99 -0.34
C PHE A 119 -13.05 18.94 -1.47
N LEU A 120 -12.51 18.71 -2.66
CA LEU A 120 -12.72 19.60 -3.80
C LEU A 120 -14.19 19.59 -4.24
N LEU A 121 -14.84 18.42 -4.26
CA LEU A 121 -16.25 18.27 -4.61
C LEU A 121 -17.18 18.90 -3.55
N ARG A 122 -16.70 19.10 -2.31
CA ARG A 122 -17.45 19.74 -1.21
C ARG A 122 -17.08 21.21 -0.98
N SER A 123 -16.41 21.87 -1.96
CA SER A 123 -16.02 23.30 -1.93
C SER A 123 -15.13 23.71 -0.73
N ARG A 124 -14.34 22.80 -0.19
CA ARG A 124 -13.32 23.14 0.81
C ARG A 124 -11.96 23.24 0.12
N THR A 125 -11.44 24.47 0.00
CA THR A 125 -10.27 24.80 -0.85
C THR A 125 -8.95 24.96 -0.09
N GLU A 126 -8.87 24.58 1.18
CA GLU A 126 -7.65 24.74 2.00
C GLU A 126 -6.63 23.62 1.74
N PHE A 127 -6.19 23.46 0.49
CA PHE A 127 -5.22 22.43 0.09
C PHE A 127 -3.89 22.53 0.84
N GLY A 128 -3.39 23.75 1.07
CA GLY A 128 -2.12 23.96 1.77
C GLY A 128 -2.13 23.45 3.20
N TYR A 129 -3.21 23.68 3.93
CA TYR A 129 -3.37 23.18 5.29
C TYR A 129 -3.46 21.64 5.30
N TYR A 130 -4.25 21.07 4.40
CA TYR A 130 -4.42 19.61 4.26
C TYR A 130 -3.12 18.93 3.88
N PHE A 131 -2.34 19.50 2.96
CA PHE A 131 -1.06 18.99 2.53
C PHE A 131 -0.05 18.88 3.68
N ILE A 132 0.10 19.97 4.45
CA ILE A 132 1.10 20.03 5.52
C ILE A 132 0.69 19.17 6.73
N HIS A 133 -0.60 19.14 7.07
CA HIS A 133 -1.06 18.52 8.32
C HIS A 133 -1.51 17.06 8.17
N LEU A 134 -1.86 16.62 6.95
CA LEU A 134 -2.31 15.24 6.73
C LEU A 134 -1.45 14.48 5.72
N ILE A 135 -1.19 15.05 4.53
CA ILE A 135 -0.47 14.31 3.48
C ILE A 135 0.99 14.08 3.88
N LEU A 136 1.67 15.14 4.25
CA LEU A 136 3.10 15.09 4.56
C LEU A 136 3.45 14.20 5.76
N PRO A 137 2.77 14.30 6.92
CA PRO A 137 3.00 13.39 8.04
C PRO A 137 2.68 11.93 7.68
N ARG A 138 1.62 11.70 6.89
CA ARG A 138 1.23 10.36 6.45
C ARG A 138 2.33 9.72 5.59
N ILE A 139 2.84 10.43 4.59
CA ILE A 139 3.93 9.94 3.73
C ILE A 139 5.17 9.62 4.58
N VAL A 140 5.60 10.55 5.43
CA VAL A 140 6.80 10.37 6.27
C VAL A 140 6.64 9.16 7.18
N TYR A 141 5.49 9.04 7.84
CA TYR A 141 5.23 7.94 8.75
C TYR A 141 5.13 6.59 8.03
N THR A 142 4.42 6.54 6.90
CA THR A 142 4.30 5.32 6.09
C THR A 142 5.67 4.88 5.55
N VAL A 143 6.51 5.83 5.09
CA VAL A 143 7.86 5.52 4.61
C VAL A 143 8.75 4.99 5.74
N LEU A 144 8.67 5.59 6.92
CA LEU A 144 9.47 5.16 8.09
C LEU A 144 9.11 3.72 8.49
N ILE A 145 7.83 3.41 8.56
CA ILE A 145 7.34 2.05 8.82
C ILE A 145 7.69 1.10 7.67
N ALA A 146 7.61 1.57 6.42
CA ALA A 146 7.97 0.78 5.25
C ALA A 146 9.43 0.34 5.27
N VAL A 147 10.35 1.25 5.57
CA VAL A 147 11.79 0.92 5.67
C VAL A 147 12.04 -0.13 6.75
N LEU A 148 11.30 -0.07 7.87
CA LEU A 148 11.38 -1.06 8.94
C LEU A 148 10.78 -2.42 8.55
N LEU A 149 9.64 -2.42 7.88
CA LEU A 149 8.91 -3.64 7.51
C LEU A 149 9.37 -4.27 6.20
N TYR A 150 10.03 -3.50 5.33
CA TYR A 150 10.46 -4.00 4.02
C TYR A 150 11.34 -5.25 4.09
N PRO A 151 12.37 -5.36 4.96
CA PRO A 151 13.15 -6.58 5.11
C PRO A 151 12.30 -7.77 5.59
N LEU A 152 11.28 -7.52 6.40
CA LEU A 152 10.34 -8.54 6.85
C LEU A 152 9.48 -9.06 5.68
N PHE A 153 8.96 -8.17 4.85
CA PHE A 153 8.18 -8.55 3.66
C PHE A 153 9.02 -9.28 2.62
N LEU A 154 10.27 -8.85 2.40
CA LEU A 154 11.22 -9.56 1.53
C LEU A 154 11.59 -10.93 2.10
N GLY A 155 11.79 -11.05 3.40
CA GLY A 155 12.04 -12.32 4.09
C GLY A 155 10.88 -13.30 3.91
N LEU A 156 9.67 -12.83 4.11
CA LEU A 156 8.43 -13.59 3.87
C LEU A 156 8.33 -14.01 2.40
N HIS A 157 8.60 -13.11 1.47
CA HIS A 157 8.57 -13.43 0.04
C HIS A 157 9.60 -14.51 -0.34
N LYS A 158 10.83 -14.42 0.16
CA LYS A 158 11.89 -15.44 -0.06
C LYS A 158 11.52 -16.78 0.58
N LEU A 159 10.90 -16.77 1.74
CA LEU A 159 10.43 -17.98 2.42
C LEU A 159 9.32 -18.67 1.61
N LEU A 160 8.40 -17.89 1.06
CA LEU A 160 7.33 -18.39 0.19
C LEU A 160 7.86 -19.01 -1.10
N LEU A 161 8.86 -18.39 -1.72
CA LEU A 161 9.54 -18.96 -2.91
C LEU A 161 10.25 -20.28 -2.60
N ARG A 162 10.83 -20.42 -1.40
CA ARG A 162 11.47 -21.69 -0.97
C ARG A 162 10.47 -22.81 -0.73
N ILE A 163 9.27 -22.49 -0.24
CA ILE A 163 8.20 -23.48 -0.06
C ILE A 163 7.70 -23.97 -1.42
N GLU A 164 7.57 -23.06 -2.39
CA GLU A 164 7.14 -23.36 -3.75
C GLU A 164 8.11 -24.31 -4.48
N GLN A 165 9.42 -24.08 -4.33
CA GLN A 165 10.47 -24.93 -4.94
C GLN A 165 10.58 -26.34 -4.32
N LYS A 166 9.94 -26.57 -3.18
CA LYS A 166 9.89 -27.89 -2.55
C LYS A 166 8.69 -28.73 -2.96
N GLU A 167 7.68 -28.11 -3.60
CA GLU A 167 6.47 -28.79 -4.06
C GLU A 167 6.49 -29.11 -5.56
N GLU A 168 7.50 -28.63 -6.32
CA GLU A 168 7.82 -29.05 -7.70
C GLU A 168 8.88 -30.16 -7.70
#